data_f3e8063f783e085823dc41db80e9e331
#
_entry.id   f3e8063f783e085823dc41db80e9e331
#
_cell.length_a   1.000
_cell.length_b   1.000
_cell.length_c   1.000
_cell.angle_alpha   90.00
_cell.angle_beta   90.00
_cell.angle_gamma   90.00
#
_symmetry.space_group_name_H-M   'P 1'
#
loop_
_entity.id
_entity.type
_entity.pdbx_description
1 polymer ?
#
loop_
_entity_poly.entity_id
_entity_poly.type
_entity_poly.pdbx_seq_one_letter_code
_entity_poly.pdbx_strand_id
1 'polypeptide(L)'
;MGMNTAAVQRLYVAYFNRPADPVSLAVYEGMLPADRAATQSELLVVAETYFSPSAEYTTNFTGKSNSQIVDQLYQNIFGRSAEADGLISWATKLTDGSITVAELALQLSYSAQGTDAAVVNARIEAATTFTAGLDTAEEITGYSGDAAAAEGRTYLAQISGALPTTEEAITSQKDSAIANVDTSIAAAVAAGNTTPGESSTLTTGQDTITGTANDDSVSGVVLDNGAAGTTVQAGDQLNMGNGTDTLTIAVSGDGTNAGYTISGVQGTGLDKVLLSNFDTNATGTTTVDTT
;
A
#
# COMPACT_ATOMS: atom_id res chain seq x y z
N MET A 1 -3.40 -15.63 -13.01
CA MET A 1 -3.51 -14.22 -13.42
C MET A 1 -4.70 -14.05 -14.33
N GLY A 2 -5.46 -13.01 -14.13
CA GLY A 2 -6.69 -12.74 -14.86
C GLY A 2 -6.45 -11.98 -16.17
N MET A 3 -7.54 -11.74 -16.90
CA MET A 3 -7.52 -11.05 -18.21
C MET A 3 -7.07 -9.59 -18.07
N ASN A 4 -7.25 -8.97 -16.91
CA ASN A 4 -6.95 -7.56 -16.66
C ASN A 4 -5.69 -7.32 -15.82
N THR A 5 -4.87 -8.36 -15.56
CA THR A 5 -3.60 -8.26 -14.82
C THR A 5 -2.72 -7.12 -15.36
N ALA A 6 -2.46 -7.09 -16.65
CA ALA A 6 -1.64 -6.05 -17.27
C ALA A 6 -2.24 -4.64 -17.11
N ALA A 7 -3.56 -4.52 -17.09
CA ALA A 7 -4.25 -3.24 -16.93
C ALA A 7 -4.13 -2.73 -15.48
N VAL A 8 -4.25 -3.60 -14.49
CA VAL A 8 -4.02 -3.24 -13.08
C VAL A 8 -2.54 -2.94 -12.82
N GLN A 9 -1.62 -3.76 -13.35
CA GLN A 9 -0.18 -3.48 -13.26
C GLN A 9 0.18 -2.11 -13.88
N ARG A 10 -0.48 -1.72 -14.96
CA ARG A 10 -0.31 -0.39 -15.58
C ARG A 10 -0.64 0.74 -14.60
N LEU A 11 -1.70 0.60 -13.80
CA LEU A 11 -2.03 1.56 -12.75
C LEU A 11 -0.94 1.61 -11.67
N TYR A 12 -0.49 0.45 -11.18
CA TYR A 12 0.57 0.36 -10.17
C TYR A 12 1.89 0.98 -10.66
N VAL A 13 2.29 0.69 -11.89
CA VAL A 13 3.47 1.30 -12.51
C VAL A 13 3.32 2.82 -12.60
N ALA A 14 2.18 3.30 -13.09
CA ALA A 14 1.98 4.74 -13.30
C ALA A 14 1.92 5.52 -11.98
N TYR A 15 1.19 5.03 -10.98
CA TYR A 15 0.97 5.75 -9.73
C TYR A 15 2.07 5.54 -8.70
N PHE A 16 2.59 4.31 -8.61
CA PHE A 16 3.45 3.91 -7.49
C PHE A 16 4.85 3.47 -7.94
N ASN A 17 5.05 3.33 -9.26
CA ASN A 17 6.32 2.86 -9.85
C ASN A 17 6.80 1.52 -9.26
N ARG A 18 5.89 0.62 -8.91
CA ARG A 18 6.17 -0.70 -8.37
C ARG A 18 5.22 -1.77 -8.88
N PRO A 19 5.58 -3.06 -8.79
CA PRO A 19 4.64 -4.15 -8.99
C PRO A 19 3.49 -4.12 -7.97
N ALA A 20 2.30 -4.57 -8.38
CA ALA A 20 1.21 -4.82 -7.45
C ALA A 20 1.55 -6.00 -6.53
N ASP A 21 1.10 -5.97 -5.30
CA ASP A 21 1.03 -7.16 -4.47
C ASP A 21 -0.10 -8.09 -4.96
N PRO A 22 0.02 -9.42 -4.74
CA PRO A 22 -0.95 -10.39 -5.28
C PRO A 22 -2.39 -10.18 -4.78
N VAL A 23 -2.55 -9.73 -3.52
CA VAL A 23 -3.87 -9.54 -2.90
C VAL A 23 -4.57 -8.35 -3.53
N SER A 24 -3.92 -7.20 -3.57
CA SER A 24 -4.48 -6.00 -4.20
C SER A 24 -4.70 -6.18 -5.70
N LEU A 25 -3.79 -6.89 -6.39
CA LEU A 25 -3.99 -7.23 -7.80
C LEU A 25 -5.30 -7.99 -8.00
N ALA A 26 -5.55 -9.04 -7.20
CA ALA A 26 -6.77 -9.84 -7.30
C ALA A 26 -8.04 -9.02 -6.99
N VAL A 27 -7.98 -8.13 -6.00
CA VAL A 27 -9.08 -7.23 -5.64
C VAL A 27 -9.44 -6.32 -6.80
N TYR A 28 -8.46 -5.62 -7.40
CA TYR A 28 -8.73 -4.69 -8.50
C TYR A 28 -9.09 -5.40 -9.81
N GLU A 29 -8.54 -6.58 -10.08
CA GLU A 29 -9.01 -7.42 -11.19
C GLU A 29 -10.48 -7.82 -11.03
N GLY A 30 -10.91 -8.14 -9.80
CA GLY A 30 -12.30 -8.48 -9.47
C GLY A 30 -13.29 -7.34 -9.67
N MET A 31 -12.84 -6.09 -9.75
CA MET A 31 -13.65 -4.91 -10.05
C MET A 31 -13.81 -4.66 -11.56
N LEU A 32 -13.05 -5.34 -12.39
CA LEU A 32 -13.01 -5.20 -13.84
C LEU A 32 -13.76 -6.35 -14.53
N PRO A 33 -14.21 -6.19 -15.79
CA PRO A 33 -14.88 -7.27 -16.51
C PRO A 33 -14.06 -8.55 -16.58
N ALA A 34 -14.67 -9.68 -16.21
CA ALA A 34 -13.98 -10.98 -16.21
C ALA A 34 -13.89 -11.62 -17.60
N ASP A 35 -14.73 -11.19 -18.54
CA ASP A 35 -14.94 -11.80 -19.87
C ASP A 35 -14.29 -11.02 -21.01
N ARG A 36 -13.73 -9.85 -20.74
CA ARG A 36 -13.04 -9.00 -21.72
C ARG A 36 -11.99 -8.09 -21.06
N ALA A 37 -11.13 -7.53 -21.88
CA ALA A 37 -10.24 -6.47 -21.44
C ALA A 37 -11.03 -5.22 -20.96
N ALA A 38 -10.59 -4.63 -19.87
CA ALA A 38 -11.16 -3.39 -19.35
C ALA A 38 -10.89 -2.22 -20.30
N THR A 39 -11.86 -1.35 -20.43
CA THR A 39 -11.72 -0.08 -21.12
C THR A 39 -10.94 0.93 -20.27
N GLN A 40 -10.39 1.97 -20.90
CA GLN A 40 -9.73 3.04 -20.14
C GLN A 40 -10.68 3.76 -19.19
N SER A 41 -11.97 3.89 -19.54
CA SER A 41 -12.97 4.49 -18.66
C SER A 41 -13.22 3.66 -17.40
N GLU A 42 -13.23 2.34 -17.49
CA GLU A 42 -13.36 1.44 -16.33
C GLU A 42 -12.11 1.50 -15.46
N LEU A 43 -10.93 1.57 -16.05
CA LEU A 43 -9.68 1.76 -15.32
C LEU A 43 -9.61 3.15 -14.66
N LEU A 44 -10.16 4.19 -15.28
CA LEU A 44 -10.26 5.51 -14.69
C LEU A 44 -11.09 5.49 -13.42
N VAL A 45 -12.24 4.81 -13.42
CA VAL A 45 -13.06 4.63 -12.21
C VAL A 45 -12.26 3.96 -11.08
N VAL A 46 -11.52 2.90 -11.38
CA VAL A 46 -10.66 2.23 -10.38
C VAL A 46 -9.58 3.19 -9.87
N ALA A 47 -8.91 3.91 -10.77
CA ALA A 47 -7.86 4.85 -10.43
C ALA A 47 -8.35 6.00 -9.53
N GLU A 48 -9.48 6.61 -9.85
CA GLU A 48 -10.05 7.73 -9.10
C GLU A 48 -10.65 7.30 -7.76
N THR A 49 -11.26 6.11 -7.72
CA THR A 49 -11.95 5.62 -6.52
C THR A 49 -10.99 5.03 -5.50
N TYR A 50 -9.93 4.35 -5.92
CA TYR A 50 -9.09 3.56 -5.01
C TYR A 50 -7.63 3.98 -4.99
N PHE A 51 -7.03 4.39 -6.13
CA PHE A 51 -5.62 4.78 -6.17
C PHE A 51 -5.41 6.21 -5.69
N SER A 52 -6.17 7.17 -6.23
CA SER A 52 -6.02 8.59 -5.87
C SER A 52 -6.28 8.92 -4.40
N PRO A 53 -7.21 8.23 -3.67
CA PRO A 53 -7.39 8.46 -2.23
C PRO A 53 -6.40 7.69 -1.35
N SER A 54 -5.57 6.80 -1.90
CA SER A 54 -4.68 5.94 -1.11
C SER A 54 -3.58 6.74 -0.38
N ALA A 55 -3.11 6.20 0.75
CA ALA A 55 -2.00 6.78 1.49
C ALA A 55 -0.72 6.85 0.65
N GLU A 56 -0.44 5.81 -0.15
CA GLU A 56 0.72 5.78 -1.05
C GLU A 56 0.65 6.87 -2.13
N TYR A 57 -0.54 7.13 -2.70
CA TYR A 57 -0.73 8.25 -3.62
C TYR A 57 -0.48 9.58 -2.92
N THR A 58 -1.04 9.75 -1.72
CA THR A 58 -0.87 10.97 -0.93
C THR A 58 0.61 11.24 -0.66
N THR A 59 1.37 10.23 -0.26
CA THR A 59 2.81 10.33 -0.04
C THR A 59 3.56 10.72 -1.32
N ASN A 60 3.18 10.13 -2.46
CA ASN A 60 3.88 10.34 -3.71
C ASN A 60 3.57 11.68 -4.39
N PHE A 61 2.37 12.22 -4.21
CA PHE A 61 1.88 13.36 -5.00
C PHE A 61 1.51 14.60 -4.20
N THR A 62 1.17 14.49 -2.91
CA THR A 62 0.76 15.65 -2.10
C THR A 62 1.90 16.65 -1.95
N GLY A 63 1.58 17.93 -2.10
CA GLY A 63 2.54 19.03 -1.99
C GLY A 63 3.42 19.25 -3.23
N LYS A 64 3.28 18.42 -4.26
CA LYS A 64 3.97 18.62 -5.54
C LYS A 64 3.23 19.64 -6.41
N SER A 65 3.98 20.45 -7.15
CA SER A 65 3.42 21.27 -8.23
C SER A 65 2.98 20.39 -9.41
N ASN A 66 2.07 20.89 -10.27
CA ASN A 66 1.63 20.15 -11.45
C ASN A 66 2.79 19.72 -12.35
N SER A 67 3.85 20.54 -12.50
CA SER A 67 5.05 20.15 -13.23
C SER A 67 5.80 18.99 -12.59
N GLN A 68 5.89 18.96 -11.25
CA GLN A 68 6.51 17.84 -10.53
C GLN A 68 5.66 16.55 -10.62
N ILE A 69 4.34 16.68 -10.64
CA ILE A 69 3.43 15.54 -10.87
C ILE A 69 3.62 14.95 -12.26
N VAL A 70 3.67 15.81 -13.29
CA VAL A 70 3.91 15.36 -14.67
C VAL A 70 5.27 14.64 -14.77
N ASP A 71 6.34 15.23 -14.26
CA ASP A 71 7.67 14.61 -14.31
C ASP A 71 7.71 13.28 -13.54
N GLN A 72 7.03 13.20 -12.38
CA GLN A 72 6.90 11.96 -11.63
C GLN A 72 6.18 10.86 -12.44
N LEU A 73 5.11 11.20 -13.14
CA LEU A 73 4.42 10.24 -14.01
C LEU A 73 5.31 9.76 -15.16
N TYR A 74 6.09 10.66 -15.77
CA TYR A 74 7.07 10.28 -16.79
C TYR A 74 8.14 9.34 -16.24
N GLN A 75 8.67 9.63 -15.06
CA GLN A 75 9.62 8.74 -14.36
C GLN A 75 9.00 7.36 -14.07
N ASN A 76 7.78 7.35 -13.59
CA ASN A 76 7.09 6.10 -13.24
C ASN A 76 6.78 5.27 -14.50
N ILE A 77 6.30 5.90 -15.56
CA ILE A 77 5.79 5.21 -16.75
C ILE A 77 6.92 4.90 -17.73
N PHE A 78 7.80 5.87 -17.98
CA PHE A 78 8.84 5.79 -19.02
C PHE A 78 10.27 5.68 -18.48
N GLY A 79 10.48 5.81 -17.16
CA GLY A 79 11.81 5.76 -16.55
C GLY A 79 12.72 6.93 -17.01
N ARG A 80 12.16 8.06 -17.36
CA ARG A 80 12.85 9.27 -17.80
C ARG A 80 12.06 10.52 -17.43
N SER A 81 12.72 11.68 -17.43
CA SER A 81 12.04 12.96 -17.28
C SER A 81 11.21 13.34 -18.52
N ALA A 82 10.19 14.16 -18.27
CA ALA A 82 9.42 14.76 -19.35
C ALA A 82 10.25 15.76 -20.14
N GLU A 83 10.05 15.81 -21.46
CA GLU A 83 10.58 16.88 -22.30
C GLU A 83 9.90 18.21 -21.96
N ALA A 84 10.62 19.33 -22.15
CA ALA A 84 10.15 20.65 -21.75
C ALA A 84 8.75 20.99 -22.31
N ASP A 85 8.50 20.71 -23.58
CA ASP A 85 7.21 21.01 -24.23
C ASP A 85 6.07 20.12 -23.69
N GLY A 86 6.34 18.84 -23.47
CA GLY A 86 5.42 17.90 -22.84
C GLY A 86 5.11 18.30 -21.40
N LEU A 87 6.14 18.63 -20.62
CA LEU A 87 6.00 19.08 -19.25
C LEU A 87 5.10 20.32 -19.14
N ILE A 88 5.34 21.34 -19.94
CA ILE A 88 4.56 22.58 -19.95
C ILE A 88 3.10 22.30 -20.35
N SER A 89 2.91 21.54 -21.44
CA SER A 89 1.58 21.24 -21.96
C SER A 89 0.71 20.49 -20.94
N TRP A 90 1.24 19.42 -20.33
CA TRP A 90 0.50 18.63 -19.36
C TRP A 90 0.28 19.36 -18.03
N ALA A 91 1.30 20.09 -17.54
CA ALA A 91 1.15 20.89 -16.33
C ALA A 91 0.10 21.99 -16.48
N THR A 92 -0.03 22.60 -17.66
CA THR A 92 -1.07 23.57 -17.98
C THR A 92 -2.45 22.93 -17.89
N LYS A 93 -2.66 21.77 -18.52
CA LYS A 93 -3.93 21.04 -18.51
C LYS A 93 -4.33 20.58 -17.10
N LEU A 94 -3.39 20.19 -16.26
CA LEU A 94 -3.66 19.92 -14.83
C LEU A 94 -4.03 21.19 -14.07
N THR A 95 -3.42 22.33 -14.43
CA THR A 95 -3.67 23.61 -13.74
C THR A 95 -5.04 24.19 -14.09
N ASP A 96 -5.46 24.10 -15.34
CA ASP A 96 -6.78 24.59 -15.79
C ASP A 96 -7.92 23.58 -15.57
N GLY A 97 -7.59 22.38 -15.04
CA GLY A 97 -8.56 21.33 -14.73
C GLY A 97 -9.13 20.61 -15.97
N SER A 98 -8.53 20.77 -17.15
CA SER A 98 -8.96 20.07 -18.36
C SER A 98 -8.58 18.59 -18.39
N ILE A 99 -7.74 18.15 -17.47
CA ILE A 99 -7.37 16.74 -17.23
C ILE A 99 -7.09 16.51 -15.76
N THR A 100 -7.49 15.36 -15.24
CA THR A 100 -7.08 14.88 -13.90
C THR A 100 -5.74 14.17 -13.94
N VAL A 101 -5.10 13.96 -12.79
CA VAL A 101 -3.87 13.16 -12.70
C VAL A 101 -4.14 11.72 -13.15
N ALA A 102 -5.32 11.19 -12.85
CA ALA A 102 -5.74 9.85 -13.24
C ALA A 102 -5.86 9.71 -14.76
N GLU A 103 -6.54 10.64 -15.40
CA GLU A 103 -6.66 10.68 -16.86
C GLU A 103 -5.29 10.83 -17.51
N LEU A 104 -4.42 11.70 -16.97
CA LEU A 104 -3.08 11.90 -17.51
C LEU A 104 -2.24 10.63 -17.44
N ALA A 105 -2.25 9.91 -16.29
CA ALA A 105 -1.52 8.66 -16.14
C ALA A 105 -1.96 7.61 -17.16
N LEU A 106 -3.27 7.45 -17.35
CA LEU A 106 -3.81 6.55 -18.36
C LEU A 106 -3.46 7.02 -19.77
N GLN A 107 -3.65 8.30 -20.07
CA GLN A 107 -3.35 8.84 -21.41
C GLN A 107 -1.87 8.64 -21.78
N LEU A 108 -0.93 8.99 -20.89
CA LEU A 108 0.50 8.78 -21.11
C LEU A 108 0.81 7.30 -21.39
N SER A 109 0.30 6.40 -20.56
CA SER A 109 0.64 4.98 -20.65
C SER A 109 -0.02 4.25 -21.83
N TYR A 110 -1.17 4.71 -22.32
CA TYR A 110 -1.87 4.08 -23.46
C TYR A 110 -1.54 4.73 -24.81
N SER A 111 -1.16 6.00 -24.84
CA SER A 111 -0.80 6.70 -26.09
C SER A 111 0.70 6.65 -26.41
N ALA A 112 1.50 6.00 -25.58
CA ALA A 112 2.93 5.83 -25.79
C ALA A 112 3.25 5.18 -27.14
N GLN A 113 4.31 5.65 -27.79
CA GLN A 113 4.78 5.13 -29.09
C GLN A 113 6.30 4.92 -29.07
N GLY A 114 6.81 4.10 -30.01
CA GLY A 114 8.24 3.84 -30.15
C GLY A 114 8.87 3.31 -28.87
N THR A 115 10.00 3.86 -28.49
CA THR A 115 10.73 3.46 -27.28
C THR A 115 9.93 3.66 -26.00
N ASP A 116 9.09 4.70 -25.88
CA ASP A 116 8.20 4.88 -24.73
C ASP A 116 7.19 3.73 -24.59
N ALA A 117 6.59 3.30 -25.68
CA ALA A 117 5.70 2.14 -25.69
C ALA A 117 6.45 0.85 -25.28
N ALA A 118 7.69 0.69 -25.75
CA ALA A 118 8.51 -0.46 -25.38
C ALA A 118 8.80 -0.46 -23.88
N VAL A 119 9.15 0.69 -23.26
CA VAL A 119 9.37 0.81 -21.81
C VAL A 119 8.11 0.49 -21.02
N VAL A 120 6.97 1.07 -21.39
CA VAL A 120 5.69 0.80 -20.72
C VAL A 120 5.38 -0.70 -20.70
N ASN A 121 5.47 -1.35 -21.86
CA ASN A 121 5.18 -2.76 -21.97
C ASN A 121 6.19 -3.62 -21.21
N ALA A 122 7.48 -3.29 -21.27
CA ALA A 122 8.54 -3.97 -20.55
C ALA A 122 8.34 -3.87 -19.01
N ARG A 123 7.99 -2.69 -18.51
CA ARG A 123 7.73 -2.48 -17.07
C ARG A 123 6.49 -3.23 -16.61
N ILE A 124 5.42 -3.27 -17.41
CA ILE A 124 4.20 -4.03 -17.08
C ILE A 124 4.49 -5.54 -17.08
N GLU A 125 5.26 -6.04 -18.05
CA GLU A 125 5.64 -7.46 -18.10
C GLU A 125 6.51 -7.82 -16.89
N ALA A 126 7.52 -7.02 -16.57
CA ALA A 126 8.36 -7.22 -15.41
C ALA A 126 7.55 -7.17 -14.10
N ALA A 127 6.67 -6.17 -13.93
CA ALA A 127 5.78 -6.07 -12.78
C ALA A 127 4.86 -7.30 -12.64
N THR A 128 4.34 -7.78 -13.77
CA THR A 128 3.51 -8.99 -13.82
C THR A 128 4.30 -10.23 -13.37
N THR A 129 5.54 -10.37 -13.85
CA THR A 129 6.42 -11.48 -13.48
C THR A 129 6.80 -11.42 -12.00
N PHE A 130 7.10 -10.23 -11.48
CA PHE A 130 7.40 -10.04 -10.06
C PHE A 130 6.20 -10.46 -9.19
N THR A 131 5.01 -9.96 -9.48
CA THR A 131 3.80 -10.33 -8.72
C THR A 131 3.49 -11.82 -8.81
N ALA A 132 3.75 -12.45 -9.97
CA ALA A 132 3.57 -13.89 -10.15
C ALA A 132 4.55 -14.73 -9.34
N GLY A 133 5.73 -14.21 -9.09
CA GLY A 133 6.77 -14.86 -8.30
C GLY A 133 6.56 -14.74 -6.78
N LEU A 134 5.66 -13.86 -6.32
CA LEU A 134 5.19 -13.83 -4.93
C LEU A 134 4.16 -14.96 -4.73
N ASP A 135 4.62 -16.19 -4.61
CA ASP A 135 3.75 -17.38 -4.68
C ASP A 135 3.61 -18.12 -3.34
N THR A 136 4.43 -17.79 -2.35
CA THR A 136 4.31 -18.32 -0.98
C THR A 136 3.61 -17.33 -0.05
N ALA A 137 3.00 -17.83 1.02
CA ALA A 137 2.35 -16.99 2.03
C ALA A 137 3.34 -15.99 2.67
N GLU A 138 4.59 -16.40 2.88
CA GLU A 138 5.64 -15.55 3.44
C GLU A 138 6.02 -14.42 2.47
N GLU A 139 6.15 -14.69 1.18
CA GLU A 139 6.44 -13.66 0.17
C GLU A 139 5.28 -12.68 0.00
N ILE A 140 4.04 -13.19 -0.02
CA ILE A 140 2.84 -12.34 -0.14
C ILE A 140 2.74 -11.39 1.05
N THR A 141 2.94 -11.87 2.28
CA THR A 141 2.88 -11.05 3.48
C THR A 141 4.10 -10.15 3.63
N GLY A 142 5.29 -10.65 3.28
CA GLY A 142 6.53 -9.87 3.36
C GLY A 142 6.66 -8.77 2.30
N TYR A 143 5.96 -8.86 1.15
CA TYR A 143 5.91 -7.76 0.19
C TYR A 143 4.90 -6.70 0.64
N SER A 144 5.15 -6.11 1.79
CA SER A 144 4.30 -5.10 2.42
C SER A 144 5.12 -3.94 2.99
N GLY A 145 4.48 -2.79 3.13
CA GLY A 145 5.12 -1.59 3.67
C GLY A 145 6.02 -0.83 2.69
N ASP A 146 6.46 0.34 3.14
CA ASP A 146 7.21 1.30 2.30
C ASP A 146 8.59 0.79 1.88
N ALA A 147 9.24 -0.01 2.73
CA ALA A 147 10.55 -0.57 2.44
C ALA A 147 10.47 -1.63 1.33
N ALA A 148 9.51 -2.55 1.39
CA ALA A 148 9.25 -3.52 0.32
C ALA A 148 8.83 -2.82 -0.99
N ALA A 149 7.98 -1.80 -0.90
CA ALA A 149 7.58 -0.99 -2.04
C ALA A 149 8.78 -0.28 -2.68
N ALA A 150 9.77 0.18 -1.89
CA ALA A 150 11.00 0.80 -2.39
C ALA A 150 11.85 -0.21 -3.20
N GLU A 151 11.94 -1.47 -2.76
CA GLU A 151 12.60 -2.52 -3.53
C GLU A 151 11.84 -2.86 -4.83
N GLY A 152 10.51 -2.86 -4.81
CA GLY A 152 9.70 -2.98 -6.02
C GLY A 152 9.95 -1.84 -7.01
N ARG A 153 10.14 -0.61 -6.52
CA ARG A 153 10.55 0.53 -7.35
C ARG A 153 11.97 0.35 -7.92
N THR A 154 12.90 -0.14 -7.12
CA THR A 154 14.28 -0.44 -7.54
C THR A 154 14.29 -1.51 -8.64
N TYR A 155 13.45 -2.54 -8.51
CA TYR A 155 13.28 -3.56 -9.54
C TYR A 155 12.83 -2.95 -10.88
N LEU A 156 11.78 -2.13 -10.89
CA LEU A 156 11.29 -1.51 -12.12
C LEU A 156 12.24 -0.43 -12.68
N ALA A 157 13.07 0.19 -11.83
CA ALA A 157 14.05 1.18 -12.28
C ALA A 157 15.15 0.58 -13.17
N GLN A 158 15.32 -0.74 -13.18
CA GLN A 158 16.22 -1.43 -14.10
C GLN A 158 15.79 -1.27 -15.57
N ILE A 159 14.52 -0.92 -15.82
CA ILE A 159 13.95 -0.69 -17.15
C ILE A 159 13.74 0.81 -17.33
N SER A 160 14.61 1.44 -18.11
CA SER A 160 14.66 2.89 -18.27
C SER A 160 14.58 3.29 -19.74
N GLY A 161 13.77 4.32 -20.01
CA GLY A 161 13.70 5.00 -21.31
C GLY A 161 14.63 6.22 -21.44
N ALA A 162 15.60 6.38 -20.52
CA ALA A 162 16.56 7.46 -20.58
C ALA A 162 17.35 7.41 -21.90
N LEU A 163 17.36 8.53 -22.61
CA LEU A 163 18.02 8.65 -23.92
C LEU A 163 19.56 8.79 -23.79
N PRO A 164 20.32 8.25 -24.75
CA PRO A 164 19.87 7.50 -25.93
C PRO A 164 19.55 6.04 -25.61
N THR A 165 18.37 5.53 -25.98
CA THR A 165 17.99 4.13 -25.83
C THR A 165 17.31 3.61 -27.09
N THR A 166 17.32 2.28 -27.27
CA THR A 166 16.66 1.59 -28.37
C THR A 166 15.70 0.53 -27.83
N GLU A 167 14.79 0.04 -28.65
CA GLU A 167 13.85 -1.03 -28.26
C GLU A 167 14.59 -2.33 -27.88
N GLU A 168 15.71 -2.62 -28.55
CA GLU A 168 16.58 -3.78 -28.23
C GLU A 168 17.23 -3.61 -26.84
N ALA A 169 17.68 -2.39 -26.51
CA ALA A 169 18.24 -2.10 -25.20
C ALA A 169 17.18 -2.26 -24.10
N ILE A 170 15.96 -1.79 -24.34
CA ILE A 170 14.83 -1.93 -23.40
C ILE A 170 14.48 -3.42 -23.23
N THR A 171 14.43 -4.19 -24.30
CA THR A 171 14.20 -5.64 -24.25
C THR A 171 15.29 -6.33 -23.41
N SER A 172 16.56 -6.00 -23.60
CA SER A 172 17.66 -6.56 -22.81
C SER A 172 17.59 -6.19 -21.34
N GLN A 173 17.19 -4.95 -21.01
CA GLN A 173 16.96 -4.52 -19.62
C GLN A 173 15.81 -5.32 -18.99
N LYS A 174 14.69 -5.48 -19.69
CA LYS A 174 13.56 -6.29 -19.23
C LYS A 174 13.96 -7.76 -18.98
N ASP A 175 14.62 -8.37 -19.96
CA ASP A 175 15.03 -9.76 -19.85
C ASP A 175 16.01 -9.97 -18.68
N SER A 176 16.92 -9.02 -18.45
CA SER A 176 17.82 -9.03 -17.30
C SER A 176 17.06 -8.86 -15.97
N ALA A 177 16.08 -7.96 -15.90
CA ALA A 177 15.27 -7.76 -14.71
C ALA A 177 14.46 -9.04 -14.39
N ILE A 178 13.82 -9.64 -15.40
CA ILE A 178 13.05 -10.88 -15.24
C ILE A 178 13.96 -12.06 -14.83
N ALA A 179 15.15 -12.16 -15.39
CA ALA A 179 16.11 -13.22 -15.01
C ALA A 179 16.57 -13.13 -13.55
N ASN A 180 16.48 -11.95 -12.93
CA ASN A 180 16.86 -11.70 -11.54
C ASN A 180 15.64 -11.46 -10.63
N VAL A 181 14.43 -11.81 -11.07
CA VAL A 181 13.21 -11.50 -10.35
C VAL A 181 13.18 -12.11 -8.94
N ASP A 182 13.59 -13.37 -8.78
CA ASP A 182 13.60 -14.05 -7.49
C ASP A 182 14.53 -13.35 -6.48
N THR A 183 15.68 -12.84 -6.94
CA THR A 183 16.56 -12.03 -6.10
C THR A 183 15.89 -10.73 -5.66
N SER A 184 15.17 -10.08 -6.57
CA SER A 184 14.48 -8.84 -6.28
C SER A 184 13.26 -9.05 -5.36
N ILE A 185 12.56 -10.17 -5.49
CA ILE A 185 11.50 -10.60 -4.57
C ILE A 185 12.07 -10.85 -3.19
N ALA A 186 13.16 -11.64 -3.09
CA ALA A 186 13.80 -11.90 -1.80
C ALA A 186 14.24 -10.61 -1.09
N ALA A 187 14.78 -9.65 -1.83
CA ALA A 187 15.16 -8.34 -1.29
C ALA A 187 13.94 -7.56 -0.79
N ALA A 188 12.85 -7.54 -1.55
CA ALA A 188 11.63 -6.83 -1.18
C ALA A 188 10.95 -7.45 0.04
N VAL A 189 10.85 -8.79 0.10
CA VAL A 189 10.32 -9.53 1.25
C VAL A 189 11.18 -9.30 2.49
N ALA A 190 12.51 -9.36 2.36
CA ALA A 190 13.42 -9.08 3.46
C ALA A 190 13.28 -7.64 3.98
N ALA A 191 13.12 -6.68 3.08
CA ALA A 191 12.92 -5.28 3.43
C ALA A 191 11.58 -5.06 4.17
N GLY A 192 10.49 -5.68 3.71
CA GLY A 192 9.20 -5.65 4.38
C GLY A 192 9.25 -6.28 5.77
N ASN A 193 9.93 -7.41 5.89
CA ASN A 193 10.08 -8.10 7.17
C ASN A 193 11.03 -7.39 8.16
N THR A 194 11.89 -6.46 7.69
CA THR A 194 12.81 -5.71 8.56
C THR A 194 12.26 -4.37 9.03
N THR A 195 11.23 -3.86 8.42
CA THR A 195 10.57 -2.65 8.89
C THR A 195 9.70 -3.01 10.09
N PRO A 196 10.07 -2.67 11.32
CA PRO A 196 9.21 -2.90 12.47
C PRO A 196 7.90 -2.11 12.30
N GLY A 197 6.80 -2.69 12.69
CA GLY A 197 5.59 -1.91 12.93
C GLY A 197 5.79 -0.90 14.07
N GLU A 198 4.88 0.02 14.22
CA GLU A 198 4.89 0.97 15.32
C GLU A 198 4.38 0.33 16.61
N SER A 199 4.96 0.77 17.73
CA SER A 199 4.48 0.40 19.05
C SER A 199 3.90 1.63 19.73
N SER A 200 2.62 1.59 20.07
CA SER A 200 1.87 2.67 20.70
C SER A 200 1.28 2.22 22.05
N THR A 201 1.04 3.18 22.92
CA THR A 201 0.39 2.93 24.20
C THR A 201 -0.82 3.84 24.35
N LEU A 202 -1.96 3.26 24.70
CA LEU A 202 -3.18 4.02 24.97
C LEU A 202 -2.99 4.90 26.21
N THR A 203 -3.59 6.08 26.19
CA THR A 203 -3.58 7.04 27.30
C THR A 203 -4.86 6.96 28.13
N THR A 204 -5.00 7.76 29.17
CA THR A 204 -6.24 7.86 29.95
C THR A 204 -7.33 8.70 29.28
N GLY A 205 -7.07 9.26 28.11
CA GLY A 205 -8.03 9.99 27.26
C GLY A 205 -8.48 9.13 26.08
N GLN A 206 -9.30 9.70 25.20
CA GLN A 206 -9.61 9.10 23.91
C GLN A 206 -8.39 9.19 22.99
N ASP A 207 -7.97 8.07 22.44
CA ASP A 207 -6.84 7.97 21.53
C ASP A 207 -7.29 7.76 20.08
N THR A 208 -6.50 8.30 19.16
CA THR A 208 -6.60 7.99 17.73
C THR A 208 -5.22 7.53 17.28
N ILE A 209 -5.07 6.24 17.07
CA ILE A 209 -3.83 5.62 16.61
C ILE A 209 -4.01 5.22 15.14
N THR A 210 -3.05 5.63 14.32
CA THR A 210 -2.93 5.19 12.94
C THR A 210 -1.65 4.37 12.83
N GLY A 211 -1.79 3.11 12.51
CA GLY A 211 -0.68 2.20 12.29
C GLY A 211 -0.05 2.37 10.91
N THR A 212 0.86 1.48 10.59
CA THR A 212 1.64 1.43 9.36
C THR A 212 1.09 0.35 8.40
N ALA A 213 1.92 -0.12 7.49
CA ALA A 213 1.63 -1.30 6.67
C ALA A 213 2.31 -2.58 7.18
N ASN A 214 2.89 -2.52 8.40
CA ASN A 214 3.63 -3.60 9.04
C ASN A 214 2.95 -4.00 10.35
N ASP A 215 3.41 -5.08 10.97
CA ASP A 215 2.86 -5.60 12.22
C ASP A 215 2.98 -4.59 13.37
N ASP A 216 1.91 -3.87 13.65
CA ASP A 216 1.86 -2.85 14.68
C ASP A 216 1.41 -3.41 16.02
N SER A 217 1.79 -2.76 17.09
CA SER A 217 1.38 -3.14 18.43
C SER A 217 0.84 -1.96 19.23
N VAL A 218 -0.32 -2.15 19.83
CA VAL A 218 -0.91 -1.19 20.77
C VAL A 218 -1.04 -1.86 22.13
N SER A 219 -0.68 -1.15 23.18
CA SER A 219 -0.84 -1.64 24.55
C SER A 219 -1.77 -0.73 25.36
N GLY A 220 -2.59 -1.35 26.19
CA GLY A 220 -3.50 -0.64 27.08
C GLY A 220 -3.69 -1.37 28.41
N VAL A 221 -4.19 -0.66 29.38
CA VAL A 221 -4.47 -1.18 30.72
C VAL A 221 -5.92 -0.92 31.09
N VAL A 222 -6.56 -1.90 31.70
CA VAL A 222 -7.87 -1.78 32.36
C VAL A 222 -7.68 -2.03 33.87
N LEU A 223 -7.98 -1.02 34.62
CA LEU A 223 -7.96 -1.11 36.11
C LEU A 223 -9.36 -1.27 36.64
N ASP A 224 -9.48 -1.60 37.96
CA ASP A 224 -10.74 -1.80 38.66
C ASP A 224 -11.80 -0.74 38.33
N ASN A 225 -12.93 -1.16 37.72
CA ASN A 225 -14.17 -0.38 37.51
C ASN A 225 -13.94 1.05 37.03
N GLY A 226 -13.02 1.26 36.06
CA GLY A 226 -12.70 2.57 35.53
C GLY A 226 -11.89 3.43 36.49
N ALA A 227 -11.11 2.79 37.42
CA ALA A 227 -10.19 3.50 38.28
C ALA A 227 -9.27 4.41 37.48
N ALA A 228 -8.86 5.51 38.06
CA ALA A 228 -7.92 6.45 37.47
C ALA A 228 -6.65 5.72 36.99
N GLY A 229 -6.35 5.77 35.72
CA GLY A 229 -5.24 5.01 35.12
C GLY A 229 -5.68 3.94 34.11
N THR A 230 -6.99 3.62 33.99
CA THR A 230 -7.50 2.84 32.87
C THR A 230 -7.24 3.59 31.57
N THR A 231 -6.56 2.94 30.61
CA THR A 231 -6.17 3.56 29.34
C THR A 231 -6.99 3.06 28.16
N VAL A 232 -7.67 1.94 28.27
CA VAL A 232 -8.61 1.46 27.26
C VAL A 232 -9.94 2.17 27.47
N GLN A 233 -10.26 3.12 26.62
CA GLN A 233 -11.40 4.02 26.78
C GLN A 233 -12.45 3.80 25.70
N ALA A 234 -13.72 4.04 26.05
CA ALA A 234 -14.76 4.09 25.03
C ALA A 234 -14.52 5.24 24.07
N GLY A 235 -14.42 4.92 22.79
CA GLY A 235 -14.14 5.88 21.72
C GLY A 235 -12.68 5.95 21.27
N ASP A 236 -11.79 5.10 21.80
CA ASP A 236 -10.47 4.90 21.19
C ASP A 236 -10.63 4.39 19.75
N GLN A 237 -9.85 4.97 18.84
CA GLN A 237 -9.85 4.67 17.41
C GLN A 237 -8.51 4.05 17.03
N LEU A 238 -8.51 2.80 16.57
CA LEU A 238 -7.31 2.07 16.15
C LEU A 238 -7.42 1.72 14.66
N ASN A 239 -6.81 2.53 13.80
CA ASN A 239 -6.76 2.29 12.36
C ASN A 239 -5.37 1.73 12.01
N MET A 240 -5.21 0.41 12.13
CA MET A 240 -3.90 -0.24 12.20
C MET A 240 -3.25 -0.43 10.82
N GLY A 241 -4.02 -0.48 9.76
CA GLY A 241 -3.46 -0.58 8.39
C GLY A 241 -3.42 -2.01 7.88
N ASN A 242 -2.33 -2.34 7.18
CA ASN A 242 -2.00 -3.70 6.78
C ASN A 242 -0.96 -4.25 7.77
N GLY A 243 -0.79 -5.57 7.81
CA GLY A 243 0.12 -6.25 8.73
C GLY A 243 -0.64 -7.28 9.56
N THR A 244 0.00 -7.76 10.60
CA THR A 244 -0.63 -8.55 11.67
C THR A 244 -0.63 -7.73 12.95
N ASP A 245 -1.67 -6.94 13.14
CA ASP A 245 -1.72 -5.92 14.16
C ASP A 245 -2.29 -6.44 15.48
N THR A 246 -1.66 -6.06 16.58
CA THR A 246 -1.95 -6.64 17.89
C THR A 246 -2.30 -5.55 18.91
N LEU A 247 -3.47 -5.67 19.54
CA LEU A 247 -3.83 -4.95 20.75
C LEU A 247 -3.57 -5.84 21.97
N THR A 248 -2.68 -5.41 22.85
CA THR A 248 -2.40 -6.10 24.12
C THR A 248 -3.04 -5.32 25.26
N ILE A 249 -3.93 -5.98 26.00
CA ILE A 249 -4.63 -5.39 27.15
C ILE A 249 -4.21 -6.11 28.42
N ALA A 250 -3.67 -5.36 29.37
CA ALA A 250 -3.43 -5.83 30.73
C ALA A 250 -4.61 -5.43 31.62
N VAL A 251 -5.25 -6.42 32.24
CA VAL A 251 -6.28 -6.20 33.25
C VAL A 251 -5.65 -6.38 34.62
N SER A 252 -5.79 -5.40 35.51
CA SER A 252 -5.22 -5.43 36.83
C SER A 252 -6.18 -4.84 37.87
N GLY A 253 -6.31 -5.51 39.02
CA GLY A 253 -7.16 -5.10 40.13
C GLY A 253 -6.69 -5.66 41.46
N ASP A 254 -7.38 -5.28 42.50
CA ASP A 254 -7.08 -5.68 43.89
C ASP A 254 -7.82 -6.98 44.32
N GLY A 255 -8.49 -7.64 43.39
CA GLY A 255 -9.24 -8.87 43.68
C GLY A 255 -10.64 -8.64 44.24
N THR A 256 -11.13 -7.40 44.29
CA THR A 256 -12.45 -7.09 44.85
C THR A 256 -13.57 -7.06 43.80
N ASN A 257 -13.23 -6.98 42.51
CA ASN A 257 -14.19 -6.89 41.42
C ASN A 257 -14.61 -8.25 40.86
N ALA A 258 -15.89 -8.35 40.48
CA ALA A 258 -16.48 -9.57 39.94
C ALA A 258 -16.25 -9.71 38.42
N GLY A 259 -15.66 -8.72 37.74
CA GLY A 259 -15.37 -8.76 36.29
C GLY A 259 -15.05 -7.41 35.72
N TYR A 260 -14.48 -7.43 34.51
CA TYR A 260 -14.11 -6.26 33.73
C TYR A 260 -14.84 -6.27 32.38
N THR A 261 -15.26 -5.12 31.94
CA THR A 261 -15.79 -4.93 30.58
C THR A 261 -14.84 -4.04 29.80
N ILE A 262 -14.34 -4.56 28.70
CA ILE A 262 -13.54 -3.81 27.74
C ILE A 262 -14.47 -3.49 26.59
N SER A 263 -14.86 -2.23 26.45
CA SER A 263 -15.82 -1.81 25.43
C SER A 263 -15.37 -0.55 24.74
N GLY A 264 -15.84 -0.37 23.50
CA GLY A 264 -15.77 0.90 22.79
C GLY A 264 -14.46 1.20 22.07
N VAL A 265 -13.53 0.26 22.00
CA VAL A 265 -12.40 0.38 21.06
C VAL A 265 -12.93 0.12 19.65
N GLN A 266 -12.75 1.07 18.77
CA GLN A 266 -13.20 1.01 17.38
C GLN A 266 -12.02 1.11 16.44
N GLY A 267 -12.17 0.64 15.20
CA GLY A 267 -11.11 0.80 14.22
C GLY A 267 -11.15 -0.24 13.10
N THR A 268 -10.09 -0.26 12.32
CA THR A 268 -9.89 -1.16 11.19
C THR A 268 -8.48 -1.74 11.22
N GLY A 269 -8.28 -2.93 10.65
CA GLY A 269 -6.94 -3.53 10.51
C GLY A 269 -6.41 -4.21 11.78
N LEU A 270 -7.18 -4.30 12.88
CA LEU A 270 -6.75 -5.02 14.07
C LEU A 270 -7.01 -6.53 13.90
N ASP A 271 -5.94 -7.35 13.94
CA ASP A 271 -6.02 -8.79 13.68
C ASP A 271 -6.03 -9.63 14.94
N LYS A 272 -5.41 -9.13 16.00
CA LYS A 272 -5.23 -9.90 17.23
C LYS A 272 -5.47 -9.04 18.47
N VAL A 273 -6.22 -9.60 19.42
CA VAL A 273 -6.35 -9.06 20.77
C VAL A 273 -5.75 -10.06 21.76
N LEU A 274 -4.73 -9.62 22.50
CA LEU A 274 -4.12 -10.38 23.59
C LEU A 274 -4.58 -9.80 24.92
N LEU A 275 -5.19 -10.64 25.73
CA LEU A 275 -5.65 -10.26 27.05
C LEU A 275 -4.83 -10.97 28.13
N SER A 276 -4.20 -10.18 28.99
CA SER A 276 -3.48 -10.67 30.17
C SER A 276 -4.19 -10.20 31.42
N ASN A 277 -4.73 -11.15 32.20
CA ASN A 277 -5.41 -10.85 33.46
C ASN A 277 -4.44 -11.02 34.62
N PHE A 278 -4.15 -9.95 35.32
CA PHE A 278 -3.32 -9.88 36.53
C PHE A 278 -4.15 -9.62 37.79
N ASP A 279 -5.49 -9.65 37.70
CA ASP A 279 -6.34 -9.57 38.88
C ASP A 279 -6.18 -10.84 39.73
N THR A 280 -6.10 -10.65 41.04
CA THR A 280 -5.98 -11.73 41.99
C THR A 280 -7.30 -12.47 42.26
N ASN A 281 -8.43 -11.96 41.73
CA ASN A 281 -9.72 -12.62 41.84
C ASN A 281 -9.94 -13.66 40.72
N ALA A 282 -9.76 -14.93 41.06
CA ALA A 282 -9.89 -16.04 40.13
C ALA A 282 -11.35 -16.31 39.63
N THR A 283 -12.35 -15.62 40.17
CA THR A 283 -13.78 -15.83 39.83
C THR A 283 -14.38 -14.76 38.91
N GLY A 284 -13.63 -13.72 38.61
CA GLY A 284 -14.06 -12.63 37.70
C GLY A 284 -14.11 -13.05 36.24
N THR A 285 -15.04 -12.49 35.48
CA THR A 285 -15.16 -12.67 34.05
C THR A 285 -14.69 -11.37 33.32
N THR A 286 -13.85 -11.50 32.32
CA THR A 286 -13.50 -10.38 31.45
C THR A 286 -14.28 -10.52 30.15
N THR A 287 -15.06 -9.49 29.80
CA THR A 287 -15.83 -9.44 28.55
C THR A 287 -15.19 -8.43 27.63
N VAL A 288 -14.90 -8.82 26.39
CA VAL A 288 -14.44 -7.93 25.33
C VAL A 288 -15.61 -7.69 24.40
N ASP A 289 -16.02 -6.43 24.25
CA ASP A 289 -17.04 -6.00 23.32
C ASP A 289 -16.33 -5.47 22.07
N THR A 290 -16.55 -6.13 20.95
CA THR A 290 -15.91 -5.84 19.64
C THR A 290 -16.87 -5.22 18.64
N THR A 291 -18.01 -4.67 19.07
CA THR A 291 -19.00 -4.02 18.20
C THR A 291 -18.73 -2.54 17.99
#